data_9346a934a944471411308504ac55b7d8
#
_entry.id   9346a934a944471411308504ac55b7d8
#
_cell.length_a   1.000
_cell.length_b   1.000
_cell.length_c   1.000
_cell.angle_alpha   90.00
_cell.angle_beta   90.00
_cell.angle_gamma   90.00
#
_symmetry.space_group_name_H-M   'P 1'
#
loop_
_entity.id
_entity.type
_entity.pdbx_description
1 polymer ?
#
loop_
_entity_poly.entity_id
_entity_poly.type
_entity_poly.pdbx_seq_one_letter_code
_entity_poly.pdbx_strand_id
1 'polypeptide(L)'
;PVPPDPAWTELPDDGYVRRDGAVIAWRSPSSTSATTPFRLAGAHTDSPCLRVKPSPDGSAVGWKQLAVEVYGGILNNTWLDRDLGIAGRVVGADGAVALLNVAEPVARVPQLAVHLDRDVNSGGLTLDTQQHLTPVWGVGASTPGEFTSWVRGAAEMSSDPAWWELCLYDTQGAAVIGADHSLLASGRLDNQLSCWAATTALAAAEPVDHIAVAVLNDHEEVGSSSNTGAAGPFLEAVLSRIVAARGGGVEELARALAGSSCVSADNAHAVHPNYPERHEPGHRPIVNAGPAIKVNSNQRYATSGDTAAVFQRACEAAGVPWQVFVSRNNMPCGSTIGPITATRLGIATVDVGVPQLSMHSARELCGVDDPGHLAAALGAFLTE
;
A
#
# COMPACT_ATOMS: atom_id res chain seq x y z
N PRO A 1 -4.76 -21.25 -0.96
CA PRO A 1 -5.84 -20.39 -0.48
C PRO A 1 -6.79 -21.14 0.42
N VAL A 2 -7.24 -20.50 1.50
CA VAL A 2 -8.28 -21.03 2.36
C VAL A 2 -9.59 -20.32 2.01
N PRO A 3 -10.67 -21.05 1.67
CA PRO A 3 -11.93 -20.42 1.32
C PRO A 3 -12.51 -19.64 2.51
N PRO A 4 -13.14 -18.48 2.30
CA PRO A 4 -13.72 -17.68 3.38
C PRO A 4 -14.98 -18.29 4.00
N ASP A 5 -15.74 -19.10 3.25
CA ASP A 5 -17.09 -19.52 3.60
C ASP A 5 -17.23 -20.80 4.44
N PRO A 6 -16.54 -21.92 4.20
CA PRO A 6 -16.72 -23.09 5.05
C PRO A 6 -16.12 -22.87 6.45
N ALA A 7 -16.63 -23.64 7.42
CA ALA A 7 -16.00 -23.69 8.73
C ALA A 7 -14.54 -24.16 8.59
N TRP A 8 -13.61 -23.50 9.29
CA TRP A 8 -12.20 -23.90 9.32
C TRP A 8 -11.99 -25.01 10.37
N THR A 9 -12.52 -26.19 10.10
CA THR A 9 -12.38 -27.35 11.00
C THR A 9 -11.01 -28.01 10.87
N GLU A 10 -10.39 -27.91 9.71
CA GLU A 10 -9.02 -28.33 9.43
C GLU A 10 -8.29 -27.17 8.77
N LEU A 11 -7.48 -26.47 9.55
CA LEU A 11 -6.69 -25.35 9.06
C LEU A 11 -5.28 -25.85 8.71
N PRO A 12 -4.77 -25.58 7.50
CA PRO A 12 -3.38 -25.89 7.19
C PRO A 12 -2.44 -25.04 8.04
N ASP A 13 -1.25 -25.57 8.35
CA ASP A 13 -0.21 -24.85 9.10
C ASP A 13 0.19 -23.58 8.37
N ASP A 14 0.27 -23.62 7.04
CA ASP A 14 0.52 -22.48 6.17
C ASP A 14 -0.68 -22.20 5.29
N GLY A 15 -1.12 -20.94 5.24
CA GLY A 15 -2.30 -20.60 4.44
C GLY A 15 -2.43 -19.11 4.14
N TYR A 16 -3.39 -18.78 3.29
CA TYR A 16 -3.79 -17.39 3.07
C TYR A 16 -5.27 -17.27 2.70
N VAL A 17 -5.84 -16.12 3.04
CA VAL A 17 -7.18 -15.69 2.62
C VAL A 17 -7.05 -14.37 1.87
N ARG A 18 -7.70 -14.25 0.72
CA ARG A 18 -7.84 -13.01 -0.02
C ARG A 18 -9.29 -12.51 0.05
N ARG A 19 -9.45 -11.22 0.26
CA ARG A 19 -10.74 -10.52 0.16
C ARG A 19 -10.50 -9.22 -0.60
N ASP A 20 -11.08 -9.11 -1.79
CA ASP A 20 -10.88 -7.99 -2.71
C ASP A 20 -9.38 -7.67 -2.91
N GLY A 21 -8.91 -6.48 -2.53
CA GLY A 21 -7.51 -6.07 -2.58
C GLY A 21 -6.68 -6.49 -1.37
N ALA A 22 -7.28 -7.01 -0.29
CA ALA A 22 -6.56 -7.40 0.91
C ALA A 22 -6.17 -8.89 0.94
N VAL A 23 -5.02 -9.19 1.56
CA VAL A 23 -4.53 -10.55 1.77
C VAL A 23 -4.03 -10.70 3.20
N ILE A 24 -4.42 -11.81 3.86
CA ILE A 24 -3.84 -12.23 5.12
C ILE A 24 -3.27 -13.64 4.91
N ALA A 25 -1.97 -13.78 5.15
CA ALA A 25 -1.25 -15.06 5.01
C ALA A 25 -0.55 -15.39 6.33
N TRP A 26 -0.42 -16.69 6.62
CA TRP A 26 0.23 -17.15 7.86
C TRP A 26 1.09 -18.38 7.65
N ARG A 27 2.05 -18.55 8.55
CA ARG A 27 2.84 -19.78 8.78
C ARG A 27 2.82 -20.11 10.26
N SER A 28 2.57 -21.36 10.57
CA SER A 28 2.53 -21.86 11.95
C SER A 28 3.77 -22.65 12.28
N PRO A 29 4.24 -22.62 13.54
CA PRO A 29 5.27 -23.55 14.02
C PRO A 29 4.73 -24.98 14.05
N SER A 30 5.62 -25.94 14.17
CA SER A 30 5.28 -27.37 14.23
C SER A 30 4.39 -27.77 15.42
N SER A 31 4.33 -26.93 16.46
CA SER A 31 3.46 -27.12 17.62
C SER A 31 2.74 -25.82 17.93
N THR A 32 1.41 -25.84 17.88
CA THR A 32 0.54 -24.69 18.16
C THR A 32 -0.55 -25.07 19.16
N SER A 33 -0.99 -24.08 19.92
CA SER A 33 -2.17 -24.14 20.78
C SER A 33 -3.15 -23.02 20.42
N ALA A 34 -4.33 -23.01 20.99
CA ALA A 34 -5.30 -21.94 20.82
C ALA A 34 -4.82 -20.58 21.39
N THR A 35 -3.83 -20.60 22.27
CA THR A 35 -3.25 -19.39 22.87
C THR A 35 -1.90 -19.02 22.30
N THR A 36 -1.43 -19.70 21.25
CA THR A 36 -0.17 -19.35 20.56
C THR A 36 -0.30 -17.93 20.03
N PRO A 37 0.64 -17.01 20.38
CA PRO A 37 0.58 -15.62 19.95
C PRO A 37 0.88 -15.47 18.46
N PHE A 38 0.62 -14.27 17.94
CA PHE A 38 0.88 -13.92 16.56
C PHE A 38 2.02 -12.90 16.48
N ARG A 39 2.87 -13.01 15.45
CA ARG A 39 3.76 -11.94 14.98
C ARG A 39 3.32 -11.49 13.61
N LEU A 40 2.92 -10.21 13.53
CA LEU A 40 2.29 -9.65 12.34
C LEU A 40 3.25 -8.69 11.63
N ALA A 41 3.43 -8.88 10.32
CA ALA A 41 4.00 -7.87 9.42
C ALA A 41 2.84 -7.26 8.63
N GLY A 42 2.45 -6.03 8.97
CA GLY A 42 1.35 -5.30 8.35
C GLY A 42 1.84 -4.35 7.26
N ALA A 43 1.12 -4.27 6.13
CA ALA A 43 1.32 -3.33 5.04
C ALA A 43 -0.02 -3.03 4.36
N HIS A 44 -0.03 -2.19 3.31
CA HIS A 44 -1.23 -1.97 2.50
C HIS A 44 -0.96 -2.14 1.00
N THR A 45 -1.98 -2.56 0.26
CA THR A 45 -1.89 -2.94 -1.14
C THR A 45 -2.27 -1.82 -2.10
N ASP A 46 -3.07 -0.87 -1.65
CA ASP A 46 -3.55 0.27 -2.42
C ASP A 46 -2.47 1.37 -2.51
N SER A 47 -2.61 2.23 -3.50
CA SER A 47 -1.75 3.40 -3.72
C SER A 47 -2.59 4.53 -4.33
N PRO A 48 -2.21 5.80 -4.12
CA PRO A 48 -2.95 6.93 -4.69
C PRO A 48 -2.95 6.88 -6.22
N CYS A 49 -4.09 7.17 -6.82
CA CYS A 49 -4.25 7.11 -8.28
C CYS A 49 -5.44 7.94 -8.80
N LEU A 50 -5.64 7.91 -10.11
CA LEU A 50 -6.85 8.39 -10.78
C LEU A 50 -7.75 7.17 -11.08
N ARG A 51 -8.91 7.07 -10.42
CA ARG A 51 -9.90 6.01 -10.67
C ARG A 51 -10.88 6.42 -11.76
N VAL A 52 -11.19 5.51 -12.67
CA VAL A 52 -12.18 5.72 -13.72
C VAL A 52 -13.58 5.69 -13.11
N LYS A 53 -14.37 6.75 -13.33
CA LYS A 53 -15.76 6.87 -12.84
C LYS A 53 -16.70 5.86 -13.51
N PRO A 54 -17.87 5.55 -12.92
CA PRO A 54 -18.84 4.61 -13.50
C PRO A 54 -19.40 5.04 -14.87
N SER A 55 -19.48 6.34 -15.14
CA SER A 55 -19.88 6.91 -16.43
C SER A 55 -18.75 7.79 -16.97
N PRO A 56 -17.72 7.19 -17.57
CA PRO A 56 -16.48 7.89 -17.86
C PRO A 56 -16.47 8.60 -19.21
N ASP A 57 -17.39 8.24 -20.14
CA ASP A 57 -17.41 8.77 -21.49
C ASP A 57 -17.67 10.28 -21.50
N GLY A 58 -16.66 11.04 -21.90
CA GLY A 58 -16.74 12.48 -22.00
C GLY A 58 -16.03 13.00 -23.25
N SER A 59 -16.39 14.20 -23.68
CA SER A 59 -15.66 14.90 -24.71
C SER A 59 -15.75 16.41 -24.53
N ALA A 60 -14.67 17.08 -24.86
CA ALA A 60 -14.61 18.53 -24.85
C ALA A 60 -13.74 19.02 -26.02
N VAL A 61 -14.20 20.03 -26.73
CA VAL A 61 -13.51 20.74 -27.84
C VAL A 61 -12.79 19.84 -28.83
N GLY A 62 -13.39 18.67 -29.12
CA GLY A 62 -12.85 17.72 -30.09
C GLY A 62 -11.91 16.66 -29.53
N TRP A 63 -11.81 16.54 -28.21
CA TRP A 63 -11.04 15.51 -27.51
C TRP A 63 -11.97 14.53 -26.81
N LYS A 64 -11.68 13.23 -26.90
CA LYS A 64 -12.29 12.22 -26.03
C LYS A 64 -11.60 12.25 -24.68
N GLN A 65 -12.39 12.29 -23.62
CA GLN A 65 -11.92 12.36 -22.24
C GLN A 65 -12.52 11.24 -21.40
N LEU A 66 -11.78 10.81 -20.37
CA LEU A 66 -12.28 9.89 -19.36
C LEU A 66 -12.56 10.65 -18.06
N ALA A 67 -13.79 10.54 -17.54
CA ALA A 67 -14.09 11.07 -16.22
C ALA A 67 -13.40 10.21 -15.15
N VAL A 68 -12.60 10.86 -14.30
CA VAL A 68 -11.86 10.20 -13.23
C VAL A 68 -12.17 10.81 -11.88
N GLU A 69 -11.91 10.05 -10.82
CA GLU A 69 -11.94 10.46 -9.43
C GLU A 69 -10.54 10.31 -8.84
N VAL A 70 -10.11 11.29 -8.03
CA VAL A 70 -8.85 11.20 -7.30
C VAL A 70 -9.03 10.23 -6.14
N TYR A 71 -8.19 9.21 -6.08
CA TYR A 71 -8.11 8.25 -4.99
C TYR A 71 -6.88 8.51 -4.15
N GLY A 72 -7.06 8.74 -2.84
CA GLY A 72 -5.97 9.07 -1.93
C GLY A 72 -5.38 10.48 -2.14
N GLY A 73 -4.22 10.70 -1.55
CA GLY A 73 -3.54 11.99 -1.54
C GLY A 73 -2.49 12.14 -2.65
N ILE A 74 -2.85 12.10 -3.92
CA ILE A 74 -1.90 12.20 -5.04
C ILE A 74 -1.16 13.54 -5.08
N LEU A 75 0.07 13.55 -5.59
CA LEU A 75 0.76 14.76 -6.04
C LEU A 75 0.26 15.11 -7.45
N ASN A 76 -0.76 15.96 -7.56
CA ASN A 76 -1.49 16.26 -8.80
C ASN A 76 -0.58 16.57 -10.01
N ASN A 77 0.45 17.37 -9.80
CA ASN A 77 1.38 17.82 -10.84
C ASN A 77 2.19 16.67 -11.45
N THR A 78 2.40 15.57 -10.72
CA THR A 78 3.21 14.44 -11.19
C THR A 78 2.47 13.54 -12.18
N TRP A 79 1.15 13.67 -12.26
CA TRP A 79 0.29 12.93 -13.21
C TRP A 79 0.20 13.63 -14.57
N LEU A 80 0.59 14.90 -14.64
CA LEU A 80 0.62 15.62 -15.90
C LEU A 80 1.72 15.05 -16.81
N ASP A 81 1.40 14.96 -18.09
CA ASP A 81 2.30 14.50 -19.15
C ASP A 81 2.87 13.08 -18.97
N ARG A 82 2.21 12.25 -18.15
CA ARG A 82 2.51 10.82 -18.05
C ARG A 82 1.69 10.02 -19.06
N ASP A 83 2.33 9.01 -19.62
CA ASP A 83 1.67 8.02 -20.47
C ASP A 83 1.04 6.96 -19.57
N LEU A 84 -0.30 6.91 -19.57
CA LEU A 84 -1.06 6.17 -18.58
C LEU A 84 -1.68 4.89 -19.17
N GLY A 85 -1.45 3.78 -18.49
CA GLY A 85 -2.16 2.53 -18.66
C GLY A 85 -3.36 2.44 -17.72
N ILE A 86 -4.15 1.38 -17.84
CA ILE A 86 -5.34 1.11 -17.01
C ILE A 86 -5.24 -0.30 -16.44
N ALA A 87 -5.45 -0.44 -15.13
CA ALA A 87 -5.52 -1.74 -14.48
C ALA A 87 -6.61 -1.78 -13.41
N GLY A 88 -7.11 -2.97 -13.12
CA GLY A 88 -8.06 -3.19 -12.04
C GLY A 88 -8.97 -4.38 -12.26
N ARG A 89 -10.12 -4.35 -11.60
CA ARG A 89 -11.14 -5.40 -11.61
C ARG A 89 -12.37 -4.94 -12.38
N VAL A 90 -12.92 -5.86 -13.18
CA VAL A 90 -14.16 -5.65 -13.93
C VAL A 90 -15.15 -6.74 -13.55
N VAL A 91 -16.39 -6.38 -13.28
CA VAL A 91 -17.49 -7.30 -12.99
C VAL A 91 -18.49 -7.27 -14.14
N GLY A 92 -18.73 -8.43 -14.74
CA GLY A 92 -19.70 -8.60 -15.82
C GLY A 92 -21.15 -8.60 -15.35
N ALA A 93 -22.08 -8.36 -16.26
CA ALA A 93 -23.51 -8.44 -15.98
C ALA A 93 -23.99 -9.86 -15.56
N ASP A 94 -23.22 -10.87 -15.89
CA ASP A 94 -23.41 -12.27 -15.47
C ASP A 94 -22.75 -12.59 -14.11
N GLY A 95 -22.11 -11.61 -13.46
CA GLY A 95 -21.38 -11.76 -12.20
C GLY A 95 -19.94 -12.28 -12.37
N ALA A 96 -19.48 -12.56 -13.58
CA ALA A 96 -18.10 -12.94 -13.83
C ALA A 96 -17.14 -11.79 -13.47
N VAL A 97 -16.00 -12.14 -12.87
CA VAL A 97 -14.96 -11.17 -12.49
C VAL A 97 -13.74 -11.39 -13.36
N ALA A 98 -13.29 -10.33 -14.02
CA ALA A 98 -12.05 -10.30 -14.77
C ALA A 98 -11.05 -9.30 -14.18
N LEU A 99 -9.76 -9.61 -14.25
CA LEU A 99 -8.69 -8.65 -13.99
C LEU A 99 -8.24 -8.06 -15.32
N LEU A 100 -8.18 -6.74 -15.39
CA LEU A 100 -7.70 -5.99 -16.54
C LEU A 100 -6.33 -5.38 -16.22
N ASN A 101 -5.39 -5.51 -17.14
CA ASN A 101 -4.15 -4.75 -17.14
C ASN A 101 -3.77 -4.40 -18.58
N VAL A 102 -4.00 -3.15 -18.95
CA VAL A 102 -3.55 -2.59 -20.24
C VAL A 102 -2.30 -1.76 -19.95
N ALA A 103 -1.15 -2.37 -20.18
CA ALA A 103 0.17 -1.76 -19.93
C ALA A 103 0.61 -0.81 -21.06
N GLU A 104 -0.07 -0.83 -22.19
CA GLU A 104 0.12 0.16 -23.23
C GLU A 104 -0.46 1.51 -22.80
N PRO A 105 0.18 2.65 -23.16
CA PRO A 105 -0.35 3.96 -22.85
C PRO A 105 -1.63 4.23 -23.64
N VAL A 106 -2.75 4.39 -22.95
CA VAL A 106 -4.08 4.61 -23.53
C VAL A 106 -4.66 5.98 -23.19
N ALA A 107 -4.07 6.67 -22.20
CA ALA A 107 -4.57 7.96 -21.75
C ALA A 107 -3.43 8.86 -21.30
N ARG A 108 -3.68 10.18 -21.23
CA ARG A 108 -2.72 11.17 -20.75
C ARG A 108 -3.46 12.38 -20.18
N VAL A 109 -2.96 12.94 -19.09
CA VAL A 109 -3.39 14.26 -18.59
C VAL A 109 -2.43 15.30 -19.14
N PRO A 110 -2.79 16.06 -20.19
CA PRO A 110 -1.86 17.02 -20.77
C PRO A 110 -1.76 18.29 -19.92
N GLN A 111 -0.53 18.77 -19.69
CA GLN A 111 -0.30 20.05 -19.06
C GLN A 111 -0.54 21.18 -20.07
N LEU A 112 -1.02 22.33 -19.56
CA LEU A 112 -1.13 23.55 -20.37
C LEU A 112 0.26 24.05 -20.76
N ALA A 113 0.44 24.38 -22.04
CA ALA A 113 1.73 24.88 -22.54
C ALA A 113 2.12 26.19 -21.84
N VAL A 114 3.41 26.37 -21.55
CA VAL A 114 3.93 27.58 -20.87
C VAL A 114 3.55 28.89 -21.59
N HIS A 115 3.33 28.86 -22.89
CA HIS A 115 2.89 30.04 -23.65
C HIS A 115 1.45 30.49 -23.36
N LEU A 116 0.64 29.58 -22.81
CA LEU A 116 -0.74 29.83 -22.40
C LEU A 116 -0.89 30.06 -20.90
N ASP A 117 0.17 29.75 -20.12
CA ASP A 117 0.25 29.99 -18.68
C ASP A 117 1.67 30.49 -18.33
N ARG A 118 1.92 31.76 -18.59
CA ARG A 118 3.27 32.33 -18.46
C ARG A 118 3.74 32.48 -17.02
N ASP A 119 2.81 32.51 -16.07
CA ASP A 119 3.10 32.71 -14.65
C ASP A 119 3.34 31.40 -13.89
N VAL A 120 3.19 30.23 -14.54
CA VAL A 120 3.32 28.92 -13.90
C VAL A 120 4.65 28.75 -13.16
N ASN A 121 5.76 29.26 -13.70
CA ASN A 121 7.09 29.15 -13.09
C ASN A 121 7.36 30.17 -11.99
N SER A 122 6.61 31.27 -11.90
CA SER A 122 6.76 32.32 -10.90
C SER A 122 5.67 32.28 -9.82
N GLY A 123 4.44 31.98 -10.21
CA GLY A 123 3.28 31.90 -9.33
C GLY A 123 3.03 30.51 -8.76
N GLY A 124 3.62 29.49 -9.38
CA GLY A 124 3.38 28.09 -9.06
C GLY A 124 2.17 27.49 -9.80
N LEU A 125 2.20 26.17 -10.01
CA LEU A 125 1.14 25.42 -10.67
C LEU A 125 -0.01 25.19 -9.69
N THR A 126 -1.21 25.68 -10.03
CA THR A 126 -2.45 25.44 -9.30
C THR A 126 -3.41 24.61 -10.14
N LEU A 127 -3.79 23.44 -9.65
CA LEU A 127 -4.66 22.51 -10.35
C LEU A 127 -5.98 22.34 -9.61
N ASP A 128 -7.08 22.52 -10.34
CA ASP A 128 -8.41 22.05 -9.94
C ASP A 128 -8.53 20.58 -10.34
N THR A 129 -8.77 19.71 -9.38
CA THR A 129 -8.78 18.27 -9.59
C THR A 129 -9.95 17.80 -10.48
N GLN A 130 -11.07 18.54 -10.49
CA GLN A 130 -12.23 18.21 -11.31
C GLN A 130 -12.03 18.64 -12.79
N GLN A 131 -11.34 19.76 -13.01
CA GLN A 131 -11.23 20.36 -14.35
C GLN A 131 -9.92 19.98 -15.05
N HIS A 132 -8.80 19.93 -14.30
CA HIS A 132 -7.46 19.87 -14.87
C HIS A 132 -6.85 18.47 -14.90
N LEU A 133 -7.43 17.49 -14.17
CA LEU A 133 -6.93 16.12 -14.13
C LEU A 133 -7.71 15.13 -14.99
N THR A 134 -8.59 15.62 -15.88
CA THR A 134 -9.34 14.75 -16.79
C THR A 134 -8.46 14.29 -17.94
N PRO A 135 -8.16 12.98 -18.06
CA PRO A 135 -7.29 12.48 -19.12
C PRO A 135 -7.95 12.54 -20.49
N VAL A 136 -7.15 12.80 -21.52
CA VAL A 136 -7.52 12.56 -22.92
C VAL A 136 -7.14 11.12 -23.29
N TRP A 137 -7.99 10.44 -24.06
CA TRP A 137 -7.75 9.08 -24.56
C TRP A 137 -8.04 8.89 -26.03
N GLY A 138 -8.39 9.96 -26.73
CA GLY A 138 -8.62 9.97 -28.17
C GLY A 138 -9.02 11.33 -28.71
N VAL A 139 -9.23 11.38 -30.01
CA VAL A 139 -9.67 12.58 -30.75
C VAL A 139 -11.09 12.37 -31.26
N GLY A 140 -11.91 13.42 -31.25
CA GLY A 140 -13.30 13.40 -31.68
C GLY A 140 -14.30 13.49 -30.54
N ALA A 141 -15.56 13.16 -30.84
CA ALA A 141 -16.61 13.06 -29.83
C ALA A 141 -16.67 11.64 -29.28
N SER A 142 -16.81 11.51 -27.97
CA SER A 142 -17.10 10.23 -27.32
C SER A 142 -18.57 9.86 -27.50
N THR A 143 -18.86 8.58 -27.64
CA THR A 143 -20.23 8.06 -27.66
C THR A 143 -20.52 7.34 -26.33
N PRO A 144 -21.77 7.43 -25.81
CA PRO A 144 -22.13 6.71 -24.59
C PRO A 144 -21.86 5.21 -24.71
N GLY A 145 -21.16 4.62 -23.74
CA GLY A 145 -20.80 3.21 -23.71
C GLY A 145 -19.54 2.84 -24.53
N GLU A 146 -18.85 3.82 -25.09
CA GLU A 146 -17.61 3.59 -25.85
C GLU A 146 -16.54 2.97 -24.95
N PHE A 147 -16.32 3.53 -23.76
CA PHE A 147 -15.36 3.00 -22.79
C PHE A 147 -15.78 1.62 -22.30
N THR A 148 -17.08 1.39 -22.02
CA THR A 148 -17.59 0.07 -21.62
C THR A 148 -17.29 -0.99 -22.67
N SER A 149 -17.53 -0.66 -23.95
CA SER A 149 -17.23 -1.57 -25.06
C SER A 149 -15.75 -1.85 -25.20
N TRP A 150 -14.90 -0.83 -25.00
CA TRP A 150 -13.46 -0.98 -25.02
C TRP A 150 -12.96 -1.87 -23.87
N VAL A 151 -13.46 -1.65 -22.62
CA VAL A 151 -13.13 -2.48 -21.44
C VAL A 151 -13.52 -3.93 -21.65
N ARG A 152 -14.74 -4.17 -22.21
CA ARG A 152 -15.21 -5.54 -22.54
C ARG A 152 -14.22 -6.26 -23.45
N GLY A 153 -13.77 -5.59 -24.51
CA GLY A 153 -12.80 -6.15 -25.45
C GLY A 153 -11.44 -6.40 -24.81
N ALA A 154 -10.93 -5.43 -24.05
CA ALA A 154 -9.62 -5.50 -23.41
C ALA A 154 -9.56 -6.55 -22.27
N ALA A 155 -10.68 -6.78 -21.59
CA ALA A 155 -10.81 -7.81 -20.54
C ALA A 155 -11.27 -9.17 -21.08
N GLU A 156 -11.47 -9.31 -22.40
CA GLU A 156 -11.93 -10.54 -23.08
C GLU A 156 -13.23 -11.11 -22.47
N MET A 157 -14.17 -10.23 -22.06
CA MET A 157 -15.40 -10.65 -21.40
C MET A 157 -16.49 -11.06 -22.38
N SER A 158 -17.22 -12.12 -22.04
CA SER A 158 -18.38 -12.60 -22.80
C SER A 158 -19.62 -11.73 -22.62
N SER A 159 -19.77 -11.11 -21.41
CA SER A 159 -20.86 -10.20 -21.08
C SER A 159 -20.37 -8.75 -21.00
N ASP A 160 -21.30 -7.80 -21.07
CA ASP A 160 -20.96 -6.39 -20.87
C ASP A 160 -20.51 -6.15 -19.42
N PRO A 161 -19.50 -5.28 -19.18
CA PRO A 161 -19.17 -4.81 -17.86
C PRO A 161 -20.38 -4.16 -17.18
N ALA A 162 -20.77 -4.65 -16.01
CA ALA A 162 -21.76 -4.05 -15.15
C ALA A 162 -21.13 -3.03 -14.19
N TRP A 163 -19.90 -3.29 -13.78
CA TRP A 163 -19.15 -2.42 -12.87
C TRP A 163 -17.64 -2.64 -13.00
N TRP A 164 -16.85 -1.68 -12.49
CA TRP A 164 -15.40 -1.78 -12.45
C TRP A 164 -14.78 -0.97 -11.31
N GLU A 165 -13.57 -1.37 -10.96
CA GLU A 165 -12.62 -0.65 -10.12
C GLU A 165 -11.33 -0.54 -10.91
N LEU A 166 -11.26 0.45 -11.80
CA LEU A 166 -10.15 0.65 -12.73
C LEU A 166 -9.37 1.90 -12.35
N CYS A 167 -8.05 1.76 -12.26
CA CYS A 167 -7.12 2.82 -11.94
C CYS A 167 -6.21 3.10 -13.13
N LEU A 168 -5.93 4.37 -13.36
CA LEU A 168 -4.84 4.80 -14.23
C LEU A 168 -3.51 4.67 -13.50
N TYR A 169 -2.46 4.36 -14.23
CA TYR A 169 -1.10 4.29 -13.69
C TYR A 169 -0.05 4.68 -14.73
N ASP A 170 1.09 5.21 -14.28
CA ASP A 170 2.23 5.52 -15.15
C ASP A 170 2.82 4.22 -15.73
N THR A 171 2.88 4.12 -17.06
CA THR A 171 3.39 2.95 -17.78
C THR A 171 4.92 2.86 -17.73
N GLN A 172 5.62 3.88 -17.25
CA GLN A 172 7.06 3.84 -17.11
C GLN A 172 7.46 2.79 -16.06
N GLY A 173 8.14 1.73 -16.49
CA GLY A 173 8.60 0.63 -15.62
C GLY A 173 9.56 1.07 -14.52
N ALA A 174 9.68 0.25 -13.48
CA ALA A 174 10.68 0.44 -12.44
C ALA A 174 12.10 0.45 -13.04
N ALA A 175 12.99 1.24 -12.45
CA ALA A 175 14.38 1.34 -12.90
C ALA A 175 15.34 1.60 -11.73
N VAL A 176 16.48 0.94 -11.76
CA VAL A 176 17.64 1.34 -10.97
C VAL A 176 18.31 2.51 -11.69
N ILE A 177 18.49 3.61 -10.99
CA ILE A 177 19.02 4.88 -11.53
C ILE A 177 20.15 5.44 -10.66
N GLY A 178 20.71 6.55 -11.09
CA GLY A 178 21.90 7.14 -10.49
C GLY A 178 23.17 6.66 -11.18
N ALA A 179 24.22 7.48 -11.17
CA ALA A 179 25.50 7.13 -11.78
C ALA A 179 26.18 5.94 -11.09
N ASP A 180 25.85 5.72 -9.83
CA ASP A 180 26.33 4.64 -8.96
C ASP A 180 25.30 3.52 -8.78
N HIS A 181 24.16 3.57 -9.48
CA HIS A 181 23.06 2.60 -9.36
C HIS A 181 22.49 2.44 -7.94
N SER A 182 22.55 3.47 -7.11
CA SER A 182 22.13 3.45 -5.72
C SER A 182 20.64 3.70 -5.48
N LEU A 183 19.87 4.07 -6.51
CA LEU A 183 18.50 4.50 -6.39
C LEU A 183 17.54 3.61 -7.17
N LEU A 184 16.35 3.36 -6.60
CA LEU A 184 15.23 2.66 -7.23
C LEU A 184 14.07 3.63 -7.47
N ALA A 185 13.71 3.84 -8.73
CA ALA A 185 12.58 4.67 -9.13
C ALA A 185 11.42 3.81 -9.66
N SER A 186 10.24 3.93 -9.07
CA SER A 186 9.03 3.22 -9.49
C SER A 186 7.77 3.97 -9.04
N GLY A 187 6.66 3.74 -9.69
CA GLY A 187 5.35 4.06 -9.08
C GLY A 187 5.00 3.06 -7.99
N ARG A 188 4.16 3.46 -7.04
CA ARG A 188 3.57 2.60 -6.01
C ARG A 188 4.59 1.90 -5.09
N LEU A 189 5.76 2.51 -4.86
CA LEU A 189 6.67 2.06 -3.80
C LEU A 189 5.94 2.11 -2.46
N ASP A 190 5.14 3.15 -2.27
CA ASP A 190 4.12 3.25 -1.26
C ASP A 190 2.83 2.56 -1.74
N ASN A 191 2.44 1.35 -1.24
CA ASN A 191 3.20 0.58 -0.24
C ASN A 191 3.51 -0.83 -0.74
N GLN A 192 3.58 -1.01 -2.06
CA GLN A 192 3.92 -2.31 -2.68
C GLN A 192 5.30 -2.82 -2.24
N LEU A 193 6.22 -1.91 -1.88
CA LEU A 193 7.53 -2.28 -1.36
C LEU A 193 7.39 -3.03 -0.03
N SER A 194 6.61 -2.49 0.91
CA SER A 194 6.38 -3.17 2.20
C SER A 194 5.56 -4.45 2.04
N CYS A 195 4.61 -4.49 1.09
CA CYS A 195 3.90 -5.72 0.75
C CYS A 195 4.85 -6.81 0.27
N TRP A 196 5.78 -6.47 -0.63
CA TRP A 196 6.81 -7.37 -1.11
C TRP A 196 7.72 -7.85 0.03
N ALA A 197 8.19 -6.93 0.88
CA ALA A 197 9.06 -7.26 2.01
C ALA A 197 8.37 -8.20 3.01
N ALA A 198 7.13 -7.90 3.40
CA ALA A 198 6.34 -8.73 4.32
C ALA A 198 6.05 -10.14 3.74
N THR A 199 5.72 -10.21 2.44
CA THR A 199 5.45 -11.48 1.77
C THR A 199 6.73 -12.33 1.65
N THR A 200 7.85 -11.71 1.28
CA THR A 200 9.15 -12.38 1.18
C THR A 200 9.62 -12.88 2.54
N ALA A 201 9.50 -12.04 3.57
CA ALA A 201 9.83 -12.40 4.94
C ALA A 201 8.99 -13.58 5.45
N LEU A 202 7.65 -13.55 5.25
CA LEU A 202 6.78 -14.64 5.65
C LEU A 202 7.09 -15.95 4.90
N ALA A 203 7.37 -15.87 3.61
CA ALA A 203 7.68 -17.05 2.81
C ALA A 203 8.95 -17.77 3.28
N ALA A 204 9.91 -17.03 3.86
CA ALA A 204 11.16 -17.57 4.40
C ALA A 204 11.11 -17.84 5.92
N ALA A 205 10.08 -17.35 6.65
CA ALA A 205 10.01 -17.47 8.10
C ALA A 205 9.89 -18.94 8.56
N GLU A 206 10.57 -19.27 9.65
CA GLU A 206 10.46 -20.54 10.36
C GLU A 206 10.08 -20.27 11.83
N PRO A 207 8.80 -19.94 12.11
CA PRO A 207 8.36 -19.56 13.44
C PRO A 207 8.46 -20.74 14.40
N VAL A 208 8.82 -20.46 15.68
CA VAL A 208 9.04 -21.49 16.72
C VAL A 208 7.93 -21.49 17.76
N ASP A 209 7.59 -20.34 18.32
CA ASP A 209 6.67 -20.19 19.47
C ASP A 209 5.47 -19.27 19.17
N HIS A 210 5.31 -18.82 17.94
CA HIS A 210 4.27 -17.92 17.49
C HIS A 210 3.80 -18.29 16.08
N ILE A 211 2.66 -17.75 15.65
CA ILE A 211 2.19 -17.83 14.28
C ILE A 211 2.63 -16.56 13.56
N ALA A 212 3.47 -16.71 12.54
CA ALA A 212 3.89 -15.61 11.68
C ALA A 212 2.77 -15.24 10.70
N VAL A 213 2.45 -13.94 10.56
CA VAL A 213 1.34 -13.44 9.74
C VAL A 213 1.78 -12.25 8.92
N ALA A 214 1.51 -12.27 7.62
CA ALA A 214 1.52 -11.07 6.78
C ALA A 214 0.09 -10.55 6.60
N VAL A 215 -0.12 -9.27 6.88
CA VAL A 215 -1.42 -8.58 6.80
C VAL A 215 -1.31 -7.45 5.79
N LEU A 216 -1.84 -7.67 4.60
CA LEU A 216 -1.81 -6.69 3.52
C LEU A 216 -3.22 -6.12 3.38
N ASN A 217 -3.42 -4.93 3.95
CA ASN A 217 -4.72 -4.25 3.99
C ASN A 217 -4.99 -3.52 2.67
N ASP A 218 -6.25 -3.22 2.40
CA ASP A 218 -6.69 -2.35 1.32
C ASP A 218 -7.17 -1.02 1.88
N HIS A 219 -7.32 0.00 1.03
CA HIS A 219 -7.92 1.29 1.37
C HIS A 219 -7.22 2.10 2.49
N GLU A 220 -5.91 1.90 2.70
CA GLU A 220 -5.14 2.72 3.65
C GLU A 220 -5.18 4.19 3.24
N GLU A 221 -4.96 4.46 1.96
CA GLU A 221 -4.83 5.79 1.36
C GLU A 221 -6.10 6.66 1.45
N VAL A 222 -7.21 6.05 1.85
CA VAL A 222 -8.50 6.71 2.08
C VAL A 222 -9.04 6.50 3.51
N GLY A 223 -8.15 6.13 4.44
CA GLY A 223 -8.41 6.09 5.88
C GLY A 223 -8.85 4.74 6.43
N SER A 224 -8.63 3.64 5.72
CA SER A 224 -8.82 2.25 6.19
C SER A 224 -10.23 1.85 6.61
N SER A 225 -11.23 2.72 6.47
CA SER A 225 -12.61 2.48 6.96
C SER A 225 -13.44 1.70 5.94
N SER A 226 -13.08 0.44 5.69
CA SER A 226 -13.79 -0.47 4.80
C SER A 226 -13.75 -1.91 5.34
N ASN A 227 -14.44 -2.84 4.67
CA ASN A 227 -14.46 -4.26 5.06
C ASN A 227 -13.10 -4.97 4.86
N THR A 228 -12.18 -4.38 4.13
CA THR A 228 -10.85 -4.90 3.78
C THR A 228 -9.71 -3.99 4.27
N GLY A 229 -10.03 -2.78 4.72
CA GLY A 229 -9.09 -1.88 5.37
C GLY A 229 -8.77 -2.30 6.81
N ALA A 230 -7.71 -1.73 7.37
CA ALA A 230 -7.25 -2.06 8.73
C ALA A 230 -8.30 -1.78 9.82
N ALA A 231 -9.19 -0.80 9.62
CA ALA A 231 -10.31 -0.52 10.52
C ALA A 231 -11.47 -1.53 10.37
N GLY A 232 -11.47 -2.36 9.31
CA GLY A 232 -12.46 -3.38 9.05
C GLY A 232 -12.29 -4.64 9.91
N PRO A 233 -13.21 -5.58 9.82
CA PRO A 233 -13.21 -6.80 10.65
C PRO A 233 -12.31 -7.91 10.10
N PHE A 234 -11.65 -7.73 8.96
CA PHE A 234 -11.04 -8.83 8.22
C PHE A 234 -9.91 -9.51 9.02
N LEU A 235 -8.98 -8.72 9.59
CA LEU A 235 -7.88 -9.26 10.38
C LEU A 235 -8.42 -10.01 11.62
N GLU A 236 -9.29 -9.38 12.40
CA GLU A 236 -9.88 -9.97 13.60
C GLU A 236 -10.61 -11.29 13.28
N ALA A 237 -11.38 -11.30 12.19
CA ALA A 237 -12.09 -12.50 11.76
C ALA A 237 -11.14 -13.67 11.40
N VAL A 238 -10.02 -13.37 10.72
CA VAL A 238 -9.04 -14.41 10.38
C VAL A 238 -8.33 -14.94 11.63
N LEU A 239 -7.85 -14.07 12.52
CA LEU A 239 -7.17 -14.49 13.75
C LEU A 239 -8.11 -15.29 14.66
N SER A 240 -9.37 -14.86 14.81
CA SER A 240 -10.39 -15.58 15.56
C SER A 240 -10.64 -16.98 15.00
N ARG A 241 -10.70 -17.13 13.69
CA ARG A 241 -10.91 -18.43 13.04
C ARG A 241 -9.68 -19.33 13.17
N ILE A 242 -8.47 -18.77 13.14
CA ILE A 242 -7.22 -19.51 13.41
C ILE A 242 -7.23 -20.09 14.84
N VAL A 243 -7.64 -19.30 15.84
CA VAL A 243 -7.78 -19.74 17.23
C VAL A 243 -8.88 -20.79 17.37
N ALA A 244 -10.05 -20.56 16.76
CA ALA A 244 -11.18 -21.49 16.82
C ALA A 244 -10.86 -22.86 16.19
N ALA A 245 -10.12 -22.87 15.07
CA ALA A 245 -9.66 -24.12 14.43
C ALA A 245 -8.69 -24.94 15.32
N ARG A 246 -8.11 -24.30 16.34
CA ARG A 246 -7.27 -24.93 17.38
C ARG A 246 -8.02 -25.23 18.67
N GLY A 247 -9.36 -25.17 18.64
CA GLY A 247 -10.23 -25.47 19.76
C GLY A 247 -10.37 -24.36 20.81
N GLY A 248 -9.93 -23.11 20.48
CA GLY A 248 -10.06 -21.97 21.36
C GLY A 248 -11.35 -21.17 21.16
N GLY A 249 -11.66 -20.32 22.12
CA GLY A 249 -12.76 -19.38 22.13
C GLY A 249 -12.29 -17.95 22.37
N VAL A 250 -13.17 -17.13 22.92
CA VAL A 250 -12.92 -15.70 23.18
C VAL A 250 -11.75 -15.47 24.14
N GLU A 251 -11.65 -16.29 25.20
CA GLU A 251 -10.59 -16.19 26.19
C GLU A 251 -9.21 -16.55 25.61
N GLU A 252 -9.13 -17.64 24.84
CA GLU A 252 -7.89 -18.04 24.18
C GLU A 252 -7.46 -16.99 23.13
N LEU A 253 -8.40 -16.42 22.39
CA LEU A 253 -8.12 -15.31 21.47
C LEU A 253 -7.56 -14.11 22.22
N ALA A 254 -8.19 -13.68 23.32
CA ALA A 254 -7.70 -12.56 24.11
C ALA A 254 -6.27 -12.79 24.63
N ARG A 255 -5.95 -14.00 25.08
CA ARG A 255 -4.61 -14.41 25.53
C ARG A 255 -3.60 -14.42 24.36
N ALA A 256 -3.99 -14.98 23.23
CA ALA A 256 -3.13 -14.96 22.03
C ALA A 256 -2.82 -13.54 21.59
N LEU A 257 -3.82 -12.65 21.51
CA LEU A 257 -3.62 -11.24 21.14
C LEU A 257 -2.76 -10.48 22.13
N ALA A 258 -2.93 -10.72 23.44
CA ALA A 258 -2.11 -10.09 24.48
C ALA A 258 -0.63 -10.46 24.40
N GLY A 259 -0.29 -11.65 23.91
CA GLY A 259 1.09 -12.10 23.65
C GLY A 259 1.61 -11.72 22.26
N SER A 260 0.78 -11.10 21.41
CA SER A 260 1.11 -10.82 20.03
C SER A 260 1.85 -9.49 19.85
N SER A 261 2.58 -9.38 18.74
CA SER A 261 3.26 -8.15 18.32
C SER A 261 3.07 -7.89 16.82
N CYS A 262 3.16 -6.63 16.44
CA CYS A 262 2.97 -6.20 15.05
C CYS A 262 4.06 -5.20 14.63
N VAL A 263 4.65 -5.43 13.47
CA VAL A 263 5.41 -4.43 12.72
C VAL A 263 4.49 -3.89 11.62
N SER A 264 4.06 -2.65 11.76
CA SER A 264 3.30 -1.91 10.74
C SER A 264 4.31 -1.27 9.79
N ALA A 265 4.48 -1.85 8.62
CA ALA A 265 5.42 -1.40 7.61
C ALA A 265 4.69 -0.54 6.56
N ASP A 266 5.03 0.74 6.57
CA ASP A 266 4.51 1.75 5.67
C ASP A 266 5.60 2.81 5.46
N ASN A 267 5.85 3.22 4.21
CA ASN A 267 7.05 3.98 3.87
C ASN A 267 7.21 5.26 4.70
N ALA A 268 8.45 5.69 4.87
CA ALA A 268 8.83 6.87 5.62
C ALA A 268 9.35 7.98 4.69
N HIS A 269 9.41 9.21 5.18
CA HIS A 269 9.99 10.32 4.41
C HIS A 269 11.51 10.34 4.57
N ALA A 270 12.25 10.15 3.46
CA ALA A 270 13.68 10.48 3.41
C ALA A 270 13.88 11.99 3.48
N VAL A 271 14.98 12.44 4.07
CA VAL A 271 15.33 13.87 4.06
C VAL A 271 15.46 14.35 2.62
N HIS A 272 14.67 15.39 2.27
CA HIS A 272 14.69 15.93 0.93
C HIS A 272 15.88 16.89 0.75
N PRO A 273 16.80 16.64 -0.21
CA PRO A 273 18.04 17.40 -0.33
C PRO A 273 17.82 18.90 -0.61
N ASN A 274 16.73 19.26 -1.28
CA ASN A 274 16.40 20.65 -1.61
C ASN A 274 15.49 21.32 -0.56
N TYR A 275 14.96 20.57 0.42
CA TYR A 275 14.05 21.06 1.47
C TYR A 275 14.40 20.46 2.85
N PRO A 276 15.68 20.49 3.27
CA PRO A 276 16.08 19.85 4.54
C PRO A 276 15.43 20.51 5.75
N GLU A 277 15.00 21.77 5.63
CA GLU A 277 14.27 22.51 6.66
C GLU A 277 12.86 21.99 6.92
N ARG A 278 12.32 21.14 6.05
CA ARG A 278 11.01 20.47 6.26
C ARG A 278 11.10 19.30 7.23
N HIS A 279 12.30 18.83 7.55
CA HIS A 279 12.56 17.68 8.42
C HIS A 279 13.01 18.13 9.81
N GLU A 280 12.74 17.30 10.82
CA GLU A 280 13.27 17.48 12.17
C GLU A 280 14.81 17.34 12.13
N PRO A 281 15.59 18.30 12.69
CA PRO A 281 17.04 18.35 12.47
C PRO A 281 17.82 17.12 12.97
N GLY A 282 17.38 16.49 14.04
CA GLY A 282 18.07 15.34 14.67
C GLY A 282 17.64 13.97 14.11
N HIS A 283 16.57 13.91 13.29
CA HIS A 283 15.98 12.66 12.84
C HIS A 283 15.65 12.75 11.33
N ARG A 284 16.70 12.63 10.52
CA ARG A 284 16.65 12.80 9.06
C ARG A 284 17.02 11.50 8.35
N PRO A 285 16.07 10.57 8.19
CA PRO A 285 16.36 9.33 7.48
C PRO A 285 16.82 9.59 6.05
N ILE A 286 17.77 8.79 5.60
CA ILE A 286 18.31 8.80 4.24
C ILE A 286 18.09 7.43 3.60
N VAL A 287 18.10 7.38 2.28
CA VAL A 287 17.99 6.14 1.51
C VAL A 287 19.23 5.25 1.69
N ASN A 288 19.08 3.94 1.55
CA ASN A 288 20.12 2.90 1.71
C ASN A 288 20.75 2.82 3.12
N ALA A 289 20.12 3.44 4.12
CA ALA A 289 20.58 3.35 5.51
C ALA A 289 19.62 2.56 6.42
N GLY A 290 18.75 1.75 5.79
CA GLY A 290 17.82 0.86 6.45
C GLY A 290 16.49 1.51 6.84
N PRO A 291 15.51 0.71 7.28
CA PRO A 291 14.18 1.18 7.63
C PRO A 291 14.23 2.16 8.81
N ALA A 292 13.30 3.12 8.80
CA ALA A 292 13.13 4.08 9.87
C ALA A 292 12.02 3.65 10.84
N ILE A 293 12.28 3.61 12.14
CA ILE A 293 11.28 3.51 13.19
C ILE A 293 10.59 4.85 13.31
N LYS A 294 9.27 4.87 13.12
CA LYS A 294 8.45 6.09 13.14
C LYS A 294 7.96 6.38 14.56
N VAL A 295 8.20 7.58 15.07
CA VAL A 295 7.81 7.98 16.44
C VAL A 295 6.97 9.26 16.39
N ASN A 296 5.86 9.27 17.12
CA ASN A 296 5.01 10.45 17.27
C ASN A 296 4.32 10.49 18.64
N SER A 297 4.54 11.57 19.40
CA SER A 297 3.98 11.73 20.76
C SER A 297 2.44 11.80 20.80
N ASN A 298 1.78 12.13 19.68
CA ASN A 298 0.32 12.15 19.58
C ASN A 298 -0.28 10.82 19.12
N GLN A 299 0.51 9.74 19.14
CA GLN A 299 0.10 8.38 18.73
C GLN A 299 -0.43 8.31 17.29
N ARG A 300 0.12 9.17 16.40
CA ARG A 300 -0.09 9.04 14.95
C ARG A 300 0.65 7.82 14.40
N TYR A 301 1.65 7.34 15.14
CA TYR A 301 2.32 6.05 15.04
C TYR A 301 2.17 5.32 16.37
N ALA A 302 1.98 4.00 16.34
CA ALA A 302 1.72 3.19 17.52
C ALA A 302 2.99 2.85 18.33
N THR A 303 4.16 3.24 17.84
CA THR A 303 5.45 2.92 18.39
C THR A 303 5.58 3.34 19.86
N SER A 304 5.99 2.41 20.72
CA SER A 304 6.41 2.59 22.10
C SER A 304 7.88 2.25 22.28
N GLY A 305 8.44 2.49 23.45
CA GLY A 305 9.83 2.12 23.76
C GLY A 305 10.07 0.62 23.63
N ASP A 306 9.15 -0.20 24.13
CA ASP A 306 9.26 -1.66 24.09
C ASP A 306 9.16 -2.20 22.66
N THR A 307 8.19 -1.70 21.88
CA THR A 307 7.98 -2.15 20.49
C THR A 307 9.11 -1.68 19.57
N ALA A 308 9.65 -0.47 19.78
CA ALA A 308 10.83 0.00 19.08
C ALA A 308 12.04 -0.90 19.34
N ALA A 309 12.27 -1.29 20.61
CA ALA A 309 13.37 -2.19 20.99
C ALA A 309 13.22 -3.59 20.35
N VAL A 310 11.99 -4.09 20.16
CA VAL A 310 11.75 -5.35 19.44
C VAL A 310 12.25 -5.24 18.01
N PHE A 311 11.87 -4.19 17.29
CA PHE A 311 12.29 -4.01 15.90
C PHE A 311 13.79 -3.72 15.75
N GLN A 312 14.40 -2.99 16.71
CA GLN A 312 15.85 -2.79 16.73
C GLN A 312 16.60 -4.13 16.83
N ARG A 313 16.18 -5.03 17.74
CA ARG A 313 16.78 -6.37 17.83
C ARG A 313 16.62 -7.17 16.54
N ALA A 314 15.47 -7.10 15.89
CA ALA A 314 15.26 -7.77 14.62
C ALA A 314 16.20 -7.24 13.52
N CYS A 315 16.43 -5.92 13.46
CA CYS A 315 17.43 -5.33 12.57
C CYS A 315 18.86 -5.81 12.92
N GLU A 316 19.22 -5.83 14.20
CA GLU A 316 20.53 -6.31 14.67
C GLU A 316 20.75 -7.78 14.32
N ALA A 317 19.76 -8.65 14.55
CA ALA A 317 19.82 -10.07 14.19
C ALA A 317 19.96 -10.29 12.68
N ALA A 318 19.30 -9.44 11.88
CA ALA A 318 19.42 -9.46 10.41
C ALA A 318 20.72 -8.81 9.89
N GLY A 319 21.50 -8.13 10.74
CA GLY A 319 22.66 -7.35 10.30
C GLY A 319 22.29 -6.13 9.44
N VAL A 320 21.10 -5.56 9.64
CA VAL A 320 20.55 -4.44 8.87
C VAL A 320 20.66 -3.15 9.69
N PRO A 321 21.11 -2.03 9.08
CA PRO A 321 21.05 -0.74 9.75
C PRO A 321 19.60 -0.29 9.93
N TRP A 322 19.36 0.61 10.89
CA TRP A 322 18.05 1.22 11.14
C TRP A 322 18.18 2.70 11.48
N GLN A 323 17.12 3.43 11.30
CA GLN A 323 17.05 4.86 11.53
C GLN A 323 15.81 5.21 12.38
N VAL A 324 15.67 6.48 12.73
CA VAL A 324 14.48 6.99 13.44
C VAL A 324 13.90 8.17 12.66
N PHE A 325 12.57 8.16 12.47
CA PHE A 325 11.82 9.28 11.92
C PHE A 325 10.95 9.93 12.99
N VAL A 326 11.07 11.25 13.12
CA VAL A 326 10.21 12.09 13.95
C VAL A 326 9.74 13.27 13.10
N SER A 327 8.44 13.57 13.13
CA SER A 327 7.92 14.74 12.45
C SER A 327 8.33 16.04 13.17
N ARG A 328 8.53 17.12 12.43
CA ARG A 328 8.70 18.45 13.05
C ARG A 328 7.45 18.83 13.84
N ASN A 329 7.64 19.50 14.98
CA ASN A 329 6.53 19.91 15.86
C ASN A 329 5.50 20.83 15.19
N ASN A 330 5.90 21.57 14.15
CA ASN A 330 5.06 22.51 13.42
C ASN A 330 4.63 21.98 12.03
N MET A 331 4.73 20.67 11.80
CA MET A 331 4.28 20.00 10.58
C MET A 331 3.24 18.94 10.95
N PRO A 332 2.20 18.76 10.12
CA PRO A 332 1.26 17.66 10.33
C PRO A 332 1.98 16.33 10.17
N CYS A 333 1.56 15.33 10.94
CA CYS A 333 2.01 13.96 10.82
C CYS A 333 0.92 13.12 10.15
N GLY A 334 1.28 12.32 9.17
CA GLY A 334 0.42 11.27 8.62
C GLY A 334 0.06 10.23 9.68
N SER A 335 -0.77 9.29 9.31
CA SER A 335 -1.08 8.09 10.11
C SER A 335 -0.86 6.87 9.23
N THR A 336 -0.93 5.70 9.84
CA THR A 336 -0.66 4.40 9.22
C THR A 336 -1.68 3.39 9.72
N ILE A 337 -1.60 2.15 9.25
CA ILE A 337 -2.40 1.04 9.77
C ILE A 337 -2.03 0.64 11.20
N GLY A 338 -0.84 1.01 11.69
CA GLY A 338 -0.33 0.61 13.01
C GLY A 338 -1.23 1.05 14.18
N PRO A 339 -1.55 2.34 14.34
CA PRO A 339 -2.46 2.80 15.38
C PRO A 339 -3.84 2.15 15.33
N ILE A 340 -4.34 1.84 14.13
CA ILE A 340 -5.64 1.17 13.94
C ILE A 340 -5.57 -0.26 14.46
N THR A 341 -4.56 -1.03 14.07
CA THR A 341 -4.33 -2.40 14.53
C THR A 341 -4.15 -2.45 16.07
N ALA A 342 -3.30 -1.57 16.61
CA ALA A 342 -3.07 -1.46 18.05
C ALA A 342 -4.38 -1.14 18.82
N THR A 343 -5.17 -0.19 18.33
CA THR A 343 -6.42 0.25 18.99
C THR A 343 -7.50 -0.82 18.94
N ARG A 344 -7.64 -1.51 17.80
CA ARG A 344 -8.71 -2.49 17.59
C ARG A 344 -8.45 -3.83 18.30
N LEU A 345 -7.21 -4.30 18.26
CA LEU A 345 -6.87 -5.66 18.70
C LEU A 345 -6.03 -5.69 19.98
N GLY A 346 -5.58 -4.53 20.47
CA GLY A 346 -4.72 -4.46 21.65
C GLY A 346 -3.32 -5.06 21.42
N ILE A 347 -2.89 -5.21 20.16
CA ILE A 347 -1.59 -5.80 19.82
C ILE A 347 -0.50 -4.74 19.95
N ALA A 348 0.59 -5.06 20.63
CA ALA A 348 1.78 -4.22 20.75
C ALA A 348 2.40 -3.98 19.35
N THR A 349 2.39 -2.71 18.89
CA THR A 349 2.70 -2.37 17.51
C THR A 349 3.84 -1.36 17.42
N VAL A 350 4.77 -1.57 16.47
CA VAL A 350 5.77 -0.60 16.03
C VAL A 350 5.49 -0.19 14.59
N ASP A 351 5.56 1.11 14.31
CA ASP A 351 5.49 1.64 12.95
C ASP A 351 6.89 1.85 12.40
N VAL A 352 7.14 1.30 11.23
CA VAL A 352 8.43 1.40 10.53
C VAL A 352 8.20 1.71 9.05
N GLY A 353 9.25 2.15 8.35
CA GLY A 353 9.12 2.32 6.90
C GLY A 353 10.44 2.56 6.20
N VAL A 354 10.48 2.21 4.92
CA VAL A 354 11.59 2.53 4.04
C VAL A 354 11.57 4.03 3.75
N PRO A 355 12.69 4.74 3.97
CA PRO A 355 12.79 6.14 3.59
C PRO A 355 12.68 6.31 2.07
N GLN A 356 11.75 7.17 1.62
CA GLN A 356 11.58 7.49 0.20
C GLN A 356 11.38 8.97 -0.05
N LEU A 357 11.64 9.40 -1.28
CA LEU A 357 11.33 10.71 -1.80
C LEU A 357 10.10 10.63 -2.72
N SER A 358 9.43 11.76 -2.89
CA SER A 358 8.28 11.89 -3.80
C SER A 358 7.13 10.91 -3.50
N MET A 359 6.90 10.61 -2.22
CA MET A 359 5.74 9.81 -1.78
C MET A 359 4.45 10.36 -2.40
N HIS A 360 3.58 9.48 -2.90
CA HIS A 360 2.33 9.80 -3.61
C HIS A 360 2.51 10.48 -4.99
N SER A 361 3.73 10.52 -5.51
CA SER A 361 3.98 10.84 -6.92
C SER A 361 3.53 9.68 -7.81
N ALA A 362 3.20 9.97 -9.07
CA ALA A 362 3.05 8.92 -10.08
C ALA A 362 4.33 8.06 -10.23
N ARG A 363 5.50 8.59 -9.80
CA ARG A 363 6.78 7.89 -9.77
C ARG A 363 7.59 8.33 -8.56
N GLU A 364 7.87 7.40 -7.66
CA GLU A 364 8.53 7.59 -6.37
C GLU A 364 9.98 7.12 -6.43
N LEU A 365 10.75 7.38 -5.36
CA LEU A 365 12.19 7.10 -5.32
C LEU A 365 12.62 6.63 -3.92
N CYS A 366 13.27 5.47 -3.84
CA CYS A 366 13.95 4.99 -2.62
C CYS A 366 15.38 4.53 -2.92
N GLY A 367 16.08 4.03 -1.92
CA GLY A 367 17.37 3.37 -2.11
C GLY A 367 17.21 1.95 -2.68
N VAL A 368 18.18 1.51 -3.46
CA VAL A 368 18.14 0.17 -4.09
C VAL A 368 18.27 -0.96 -3.06
N ASP A 369 18.95 -0.72 -1.94
CA ASP A 369 19.15 -1.71 -0.87
C ASP A 369 17.99 -1.75 0.14
N ASP A 370 17.21 -0.67 0.24
CA ASP A 370 16.18 -0.50 1.28
C ASP A 370 15.08 -1.58 1.26
N PRO A 371 14.57 -2.06 0.09
CA PRO A 371 13.62 -3.18 0.09
C PRO A 371 14.17 -4.44 0.72
N GLY A 372 15.45 -4.77 0.40
CA GLY A 372 16.16 -5.92 0.98
C GLY A 372 16.38 -5.77 2.48
N HIS A 373 16.74 -4.59 2.95
CA HIS A 373 16.89 -4.29 4.37
C HIS A 373 15.58 -4.50 5.14
N LEU A 374 14.46 -3.98 4.62
CA LEU A 374 13.17 -4.19 5.27
C LEU A 374 12.76 -5.66 5.28
N ALA A 375 12.94 -6.38 4.16
CA ALA A 375 12.59 -7.80 4.08
C ALA A 375 13.42 -8.64 5.07
N ALA A 376 14.71 -8.37 5.21
CA ALA A 376 15.59 -9.06 6.17
C ALA A 376 15.19 -8.78 7.64
N ALA A 377 14.92 -7.52 7.99
CA ALA A 377 14.46 -7.14 9.31
C ALA A 377 13.11 -7.79 9.68
N LEU A 378 12.13 -7.78 8.72
CA LEU A 378 10.86 -8.48 8.92
C LEU A 378 11.04 -9.99 9.01
N GLY A 379 11.96 -10.58 8.26
CA GLY A 379 12.30 -12.00 8.34
C GLY A 379 12.81 -12.41 9.71
N ALA A 380 13.73 -11.65 10.30
CA ALA A 380 14.19 -11.87 11.65
C ALA A 380 13.04 -11.73 12.68
N PHE A 381 12.22 -10.68 12.57
CA PHE A 381 11.06 -10.48 13.43
C PHE A 381 10.04 -11.62 13.37
N LEU A 382 9.80 -12.20 12.20
CA LEU A 382 8.82 -13.28 12.01
C LEU A 382 9.37 -14.67 12.36
N THR A 383 10.68 -14.82 12.58
CA THR A 383 11.33 -16.10 12.90
C THR A 383 11.68 -16.21 14.38
N GLU A 384 12.21 -15.14 15.01
CA GLU A 384 12.61 -15.10 16.43
C GLU A 384 11.41 -15.16 17.40
#